data_f8b8c4c543baf250b2a1bdc43a2fe91c
#
_entry.id   f8b8c4c543baf250b2a1bdc43a2fe91c
#
_cell.length_a   1.000
_cell.length_b   1.000
_cell.length_c   1.000
_cell.angle_alpha   90.00
_cell.angle_beta   90.00
_cell.angle_gamma   90.00
#
_symmetry.space_group_name_H-M   'P 1'
#
loop_
_entity.id
_entity.type
_entity.pdbx_description
1 polymer ?
#
loop_
_entity_poly.entity_id
_entity_poly.type
_entity_poly.pdbx_seq_one_letter_code
_entity_poly.pdbx_strand_id
1 'polypeptide(L)'
;MNDSNAPAEGTFSHVPLVVALVLAVLVGWAVWWVLRYVRADAMTRQSIRQAIRVRWGWKRLAPMLKLSATDKTPTALASMANTNGKPVKPRVLIPTLKVRHDAYGVIARAQCLPGVGLQQFQKAGPHLADAWRCTRVAVTQDKPGQVLIRGVRLDPLKFPTEHHPTGEPLEETARWDLGLDEYAQPVSVNLTQVPGVTVAGLPGFGKTSLINRLLSDWAPSPAVQFACADGKVSAAYEGDYADWVQRMFAFVGDDLEEANKLFRHLVELRRARSASVRQALGVKSMWDVGPSEHWPLVVLIVDEAHTYFRDHKGSDQQTKKLAALAAENARLVEDLVKKGRSVGLLVILTTQKSTGDAIPTFIRDVCPVGLSFAQKTAEASVAALGEEIREWPDANPINLQDPTYVGVASMNHQSQPGFTRIRTPYVPDAEAARVAEQTANLTADPSVLLEAFLGLHVADVDLTKLDV
;
A
#
# COMPACT_ATOMS: atom_id res chain seq x y z
N MET A 1 0.28 -80.46 -43.29
CA MET A 1 -1.11 -80.27 -42.82
C MET A 1 -1.04 -79.77 -41.42
N ASN A 2 -1.27 -78.48 -41.30
CA ASN A 2 -2.16 -77.78 -40.44
C ASN A 2 -1.76 -76.27 -40.44
N ASP A 3 -2.57 -75.53 -41.11
CA ASP A 3 -2.66 -74.09 -41.04
C ASP A 3 -3.07 -73.67 -39.61
N SER A 4 -2.44 -72.65 -39.10
CA SER A 4 -3.03 -71.79 -38.06
C SER A 4 -2.64 -70.31 -38.35
N ASN A 5 -3.37 -69.74 -39.25
CA ASN A 5 -3.51 -68.30 -39.33
C ASN A 5 -4.33 -67.80 -38.09
N ALA A 6 -3.70 -67.13 -37.18
CA ALA A 6 -4.38 -66.28 -36.22
C ALA A 6 -4.28 -64.84 -36.67
N PRO A 7 -5.39 -64.06 -36.80
CA PRO A 7 -5.34 -62.69 -37.16
C PRO A 7 -4.82 -61.83 -35.98
N ALA A 8 -3.95 -60.92 -36.29
CA ALA A 8 -3.51 -59.89 -35.34
C ALA A 8 -4.69 -58.95 -35.04
N GLU A 9 -5.40 -59.19 -33.95
CA GLU A 9 -6.43 -58.30 -33.40
C GLU A 9 -5.82 -57.15 -32.65
N GLY A 10 -6.19 -55.94 -33.01
CA GLY A 10 -6.58 -54.96 -32.04
C GLY A 10 -5.56 -53.94 -31.52
N THR A 11 -4.88 -53.15 -32.40
CA THR A 11 -4.17 -51.92 -31.93
C THR A 11 -4.81 -50.61 -32.37
N PHE A 12 -5.94 -50.64 -33.08
CA PHE A 12 -6.60 -49.41 -33.65
C PHE A 12 -7.88 -48.96 -32.95
N SER A 13 -8.33 -49.63 -31.88
CA SER A 13 -9.67 -49.30 -31.31
C SER A 13 -9.65 -48.16 -30.28
N HIS A 14 -8.51 -47.69 -29.81
CA HIS A 14 -8.46 -46.60 -28.79
C HIS A 14 -8.27 -45.21 -29.35
N VAL A 15 -7.87 -45.05 -30.59
CA VAL A 15 -7.64 -43.73 -31.24
C VAL A 15 -8.91 -42.84 -31.28
N PRO A 16 -10.10 -43.36 -31.68
CA PRO A 16 -11.30 -42.53 -31.66
C PRO A 16 -11.74 -42.08 -30.27
N LEU A 17 -11.51 -42.93 -29.26
CA LEU A 17 -11.85 -42.59 -27.88
C LEU A 17 -10.93 -41.47 -27.33
N VAL A 18 -9.63 -41.53 -27.62
CA VAL A 18 -8.67 -40.48 -27.24
C VAL A 18 -8.98 -39.16 -27.96
N VAL A 19 -9.33 -39.20 -29.25
CA VAL A 19 -9.73 -38.01 -30.01
C VAL A 19 -11.02 -37.39 -29.45
N ALA A 20 -12.02 -38.24 -29.12
CA ALA A 20 -13.26 -37.77 -28.51
C ALA A 20 -13.03 -37.11 -27.15
N LEU A 21 -12.14 -37.69 -26.31
CA LEU A 21 -11.78 -37.15 -24.99
C LEU A 21 -11.04 -35.82 -25.11
N VAL A 22 -10.12 -35.68 -26.06
CA VAL A 22 -9.41 -34.45 -26.37
C VAL A 22 -10.39 -33.36 -26.85
N LEU A 23 -11.31 -33.71 -27.72
CA LEU A 23 -12.35 -32.80 -28.19
C LEU A 23 -13.28 -32.34 -27.06
N ALA A 24 -13.70 -33.25 -26.19
CA ALA A 24 -14.53 -32.94 -25.01
C ALA A 24 -13.81 -31.97 -24.07
N VAL A 25 -12.51 -32.16 -23.79
CA VAL A 25 -11.68 -31.28 -22.99
C VAL A 25 -11.56 -29.88 -23.66
N LEU A 26 -11.34 -29.84 -24.99
CA LEU A 26 -11.26 -28.58 -25.73
C LEU A 26 -12.58 -27.82 -25.71
N VAL A 27 -13.72 -28.50 -25.89
CA VAL A 27 -15.06 -27.90 -25.81
C VAL A 27 -15.34 -27.41 -24.38
N GLY A 28 -15.05 -28.23 -23.36
CA GLY A 28 -15.19 -27.84 -21.96
C GLY A 28 -14.37 -26.61 -21.62
N TRP A 29 -13.13 -26.56 -22.11
CA TRP A 29 -12.24 -25.38 -21.95
C TRP A 29 -12.78 -24.15 -22.68
N ALA A 30 -13.30 -24.31 -23.91
CA ALA A 30 -13.89 -23.22 -24.67
C ALA A 30 -15.16 -22.68 -23.99
N VAL A 31 -16.04 -23.56 -23.50
CA VAL A 31 -17.25 -23.18 -22.76
C VAL A 31 -16.87 -22.44 -21.46
N TRP A 32 -15.89 -22.94 -20.72
CA TRP A 32 -15.39 -22.27 -19.51
C TRP A 32 -14.85 -20.85 -19.83
N TRP A 33 -14.11 -20.69 -20.93
CA TRP A 33 -13.60 -19.40 -21.38
C TRP A 33 -14.73 -18.42 -21.76
N VAL A 34 -15.75 -18.91 -22.48
CA VAL A 34 -16.93 -18.11 -22.84
C VAL A 34 -17.70 -17.69 -21.59
N LEU A 35 -17.96 -18.62 -20.68
CA LEU A 35 -18.65 -18.31 -19.42
C LEU A 35 -17.87 -17.29 -18.59
N ARG A 36 -16.56 -17.42 -18.48
CA ARG A 36 -15.69 -16.45 -17.81
C ARG A 36 -15.74 -15.08 -18.47
N TYR A 37 -15.77 -15.01 -19.80
CA TYR A 37 -15.87 -13.76 -20.52
C TYR A 37 -17.24 -13.09 -20.35
N VAL A 38 -18.32 -13.85 -20.38
CA VAL A 38 -19.71 -13.34 -20.23
C VAL A 38 -19.94 -12.84 -18.80
N ARG A 39 -19.41 -13.55 -17.80
CA ARG A 39 -19.53 -13.16 -16.39
C ARG A 39 -18.63 -12.00 -15.99
N ALA A 40 -17.60 -11.69 -16.76
CA ALA A 40 -16.71 -10.58 -16.49
C ALA A 40 -17.44 -9.23 -16.65
N ASP A 41 -17.08 -8.26 -15.83
CA ASP A 41 -17.52 -6.87 -15.94
C ASP A 41 -17.05 -6.22 -17.28
N ALA A 42 -17.62 -5.09 -17.64
CA ALA A 42 -17.33 -4.42 -18.90
C ALA A 42 -15.86 -4.02 -19.04
N MET A 43 -15.22 -3.60 -17.91
CA MET A 43 -13.80 -3.21 -17.88
C MET A 43 -12.89 -4.41 -18.13
N THR A 44 -13.12 -5.51 -17.42
CA THR A 44 -12.38 -6.76 -17.58
C THR A 44 -12.54 -7.35 -18.98
N ARG A 45 -13.76 -7.33 -19.56
CA ARG A 45 -13.97 -7.77 -20.96
C ARG A 45 -13.12 -7.00 -21.96
N GLN A 46 -13.00 -5.68 -21.79
CA GLN A 46 -12.13 -4.87 -22.66
C GLN A 46 -10.66 -5.22 -22.47
N SER A 47 -10.21 -5.46 -21.26
CA SER A 47 -8.84 -5.87 -20.96
C SER A 47 -8.52 -7.27 -21.51
N ILE A 48 -9.47 -8.21 -21.49
CA ILE A 48 -9.33 -9.52 -22.16
C ILE A 48 -9.07 -9.33 -23.66
N ARG A 49 -9.89 -8.51 -24.34
CA ARG A 49 -9.71 -8.23 -25.77
C ARG A 49 -8.36 -7.56 -26.07
N GLN A 50 -7.92 -6.67 -25.18
CA GLN A 50 -6.61 -6.04 -25.26
C GLN A 50 -5.49 -7.07 -25.11
N ALA A 51 -5.55 -7.95 -24.11
CA ALA A 51 -4.55 -8.99 -23.87
C ALA A 51 -4.42 -9.94 -25.08
N ILE A 52 -5.52 -10.32 -25.70
CA ILE A 52 -5.54 -11.12 -26.94
C ILE A 52 -4.81 -10.38 -28.06
N ARG A 53 -5.14 -9.10 -28.27
CA ARG A 53 -4.52 -8.25 -29.31
C ARG A 53 -3.01 -8.10 -29.09
N VAL A 54 -2.59 -7.84 -27.85
CA VAL A 54 -1.18 -7.73 -27.46
C VAL A 54 -0.43 -9.04 -27.76
N ARG A 55 -1.00 -10.17 -27.34
CA ARG A 55 -0.39 -11.50 -27.56
C ARG A 55 -0.21 -11.83 -29.04
N TRP A 56 -1.23 -11.56 -29.85
CA TRP A 56 -1.19 -11.87 -31.29
C TRP A 56 -0.33 -10.88 -32.07
N GLY A 57 -0.38 -9.59 -31.72
CA GLY A 57 0.40 -8.53 -32.36
C GLY A 57 1.89 -8.54 -32.03
N TRP A 58 2.29 -9.20 -30.94
CA TRP A 58 3.65 -9.13 -30.39
C TRP A 58 4.75 -9.51 -31.38
N LYS A 59 4.56 -10.62 -32.10
CA LYS A 59 5.55 -11.11 -33.07
C LYS A 59 5.88 -10.09 -34.16
N ARG A 60 4.90 -9.26 -34.53
CA ARG A 60 5.10 -8.17 -35.50
C ARG A 60 5.64 -6.90 -34.85
N LEU A 61 5.17 -6.58 -33.66
CA LEU A 61 5.50 -5.33 -32.97
C LEU A 61 6.93 -5.33 -32.42
N ALA A 62 7.40 -6.43 -31.85
CA ALA A 62 8.71 -6.48 -31.21
C ALA A 62 9.89 -6.12 -32.13
N PRO A 63 9.99 -6.63 -33.36
CA PRO A 63 11.03 -6.19 -34.30
C PRO A 63 10.93 -4.71 -34.69
N MET A 64 9.70 -4.17 -34.85
CA MET A 64 9.48 -2.76 -35.19
C MET A 64 9.98 -1.82 -34.08
N LEU A 65 9.90 -2.26 -32.83
CA LEU A 65 10.38 -1.52 -31.64
C LEU A 65 11.85 -1.84 -31.29
N LYS A 66 12.57 -2.54 -32.17
CA LYS A 66 13.95 -3.00 -31.92
C LYS A 66 14.08 -3.88 -30.67
N LEU A 67 13.01 -4.56 -30.29
CA LEU A 67 12.96 -5.54 -29.20
C LEU A 67 13.17 -6.96 -29.74
N SER A 68 14.08 -7.15 -30.68
CA SER A 68 14.45 -8.43 -31.27
C SER A 68 15.98 -8.52 -31.40
N ALA A 69 16.49 -9.74 -31.31
CA ALA A 69 17.92 -10.01 -31.55
C ALA A 69 18.09 -10.78 -32.86
N THR A 70 19.15 -10.46 -33.61
CA THR A 70 19.47 -11.18 -34.84
C THR A 70 20.54 -12.20 -34.55
N ASP A 71 20.21 -13.47 -34.61
CA ASP A 71 21.17 -14.56 -34.48
C ASP A 71 21.74 -14.94 -35.85
N LYS A 72 23.03 -14.76 -36.00
CA LYS A 72 23.81 -15.08 -37.21
C LYS A 72 24.45 -16.48 -37.11
N THR A 73 24.31 -17.16 -35.97
CA THR A 73 24.92 -18.46 -35.72
C THR A 73 24.18 -19.54 -36.52
N PRO A 74 24.86 -20.31 -37.39
CA PRO A 74 24.20 -21.39 -38.11
C PRO A 74 23.74 -22.48 -37.12
N THR A 75 22.47 -22.94 -37.26
CA THR A 75 22.03 -24.13 -36.51
C THR A 75 22.75 -25.36 -37.02
N ALA A 76 22.97 -26.36 -36.17
CA ALA A 76 23.64 -27.64 -36.54
C ALA A 76 23.01 -28.29 -37.78
N LEU A 77 21.67 -28.27 -37.91
CA LEU A 77 20.95 -28.73 -39.08
C LEU A 77 21.24 -27.85 -40.33
N ALA A 78 21.33 -26.54 -40.19
CA ALA A 78 21.63 -25.64 -41.30
C ALA A 78 23.09 -25.73 -41.76
N SER A 79 24.03 -26.01 -40.85
CA SER A 79 25.46 -26.28 -41.17
C SER A 79 25.62 -27.64 -41.88
N MET A 80 24.84 -28.64 -41.54
CA MET A 80 24.82 -29.97 -42.20
C MET A 80 24.17 -29.89 -43.59
N ALA A 81 23.16 -29.05 -43.77
CA ALA A 81 22.45 -28.93 -45.05
C ALA A 81 23.12 -27.94 -46.06
N ASN A 82 24.12 -27.18 -45.60
CA ASN A 82 24.73 -26.15 -46.41
C ASN A 82 26.03 -26.64 -47.08
N THR A 83 25.91 -27.62 -47.97
CA THR A 83 26.98 -28.12 -48.83
C THR A 83 27.50 -27.13 -49.85
N ASN A 84 26.82 -26.02 -50.11
CA ASN A 84 27.13 -25.08 -51.20
C ASN A 84 27.61 -23.69 -50.71
N GLY A 85 28.03 -23.49 -49.47
CA GLY A 85 28.64 -22.25 -48.97
C GLY A 85 27.77 -20.99 -49.04
N LYS A 86 26.45 -21.12 -49.25
CA LYS A 86 25.54 -19.95 -49.24
C LYS A 86 25.40 -19.38 -47.84
N PRO A 87 25.41 -18.00 -47.71
CA PRO A 87 25.22 -17.36 -46.42
C PRO A 87 23.90 -17.76 -45.78
N VAL A 88 23.98 -18.30 -44.55
CA VAL A 88 22.76 -18.68 -43.79
C VAL A 88 21.95 -17.41 -43.48
N LYS A 89 20.67 -17.40 -43.78
CA LYS A 89 19.78 -16.27 -43.48
C LYS A 89 19.74 -16.07 -41.95
N PRO A 90 20.03 -14.85 -41.44
CA PRO A 90 20.00 -14.57 -40.01
C PRO A 90 18.63 -14.82 -39.43
N ARG A 91 18.57 -15.47 -38.27
CA ARG A 91 17.35 -15.77 -37.55
C ARG A 91 16.99 -14.57 -36.63
N VAL A 92 15.79 -14.04 -36.76
CA VAL A 92 15.27 -13.02 -35.84
C VAL A 92 14.66 -13.70 -34.61
N LEU A 93 15.28 -13.50 -33.47
CA LEU A 93 14.81 -13.95 -32.16
C LEU A 93 13.88 -12.86 -31.60
N ILE A 94 12.70 -13.27 -31.16
CA ILE A 94 11.69 -12.39 -30.55
C ILE A 94 11.48 -12.82 -29.10
N PRO A 95 11.45 -11.88 -28.13
CA PRO A 95 11.19 -12.19 -26.74
C PRO A 95 9.87 -12.94 -26.58
N THR A 96 9.87 -14.01 -25.81
CA THR A 96 8.65 -14.72 -25.43
C THR A 96 7.81 -13.82 -24.55
N LEU A 97 6.53 -13.64 -24.86
CA LEU A 97 5.61 -12.78 -24.10
C LEU A 97 4.47 -13.60 -23.50
N LYS A 98 4.36 -13.56 -22.16
CA LYS A 98 3.21 -14.12 -21.44
C LYS A 98 2.32 -12.96 -20.97
N VAL A 99 1.08 -12.92 -21.44
CA VAL A 99 0.14 -11.82 -21.17
C VAL A 99 -0.97 -12.30 -20.25
N ARG A 100 -1.22 -11.55 -19.17
CA ARG A 100 -2.39 -11.61 -18.29
C ARG A 100 -3.15 -10.30 -18.39
N HIS A 101 -4.32 -10.22 -17.77
CA HIS A 101 -5.15 -9.01 -17.72
C HIS A 101 -5.78 -8.89 -16.34
N ASP A 102 -6.17 -7.68 -16.00
CA ASP A 102 -7.06 -7.34 -14.89
C ASP A 102 -8.14 -6.35 -15.38
N ALA A 103 -8.90 -5.72 -14.49
CA ALA A 103 -9.91 -4.73 -14.85
C ALA A 103 -9.32 -3.50 -15.54
N TYR A 104 -8.08 -3.12 -15.19
CA TYR A 104 -7.46 -1.86 -15.64
C TYR A 104 -6.60 -2.00 -16.90
N GLY A 105 -6.21 -3.21 -17.30
CA GLY A 105 -5.38 -3.39 -18.50
C GLY A 105 -4.65 -4.73 -18.59
N VAL A 106 -3.40 -4.69 -19.04
CA VAL A 106 -2.59 -5.89 -19.29
C VAL A 106 -1.31 -5.93 -18.45
N ILE A 107 -0.94 -7.14 -18.08
CA ILE A 107 0.31 -7.48 -17.39
C ILE A 107 1.04 -8.47 -18.31
N ALA A 108 2.19 -8.05 -18.84
CA ALA A 108 2.95 -8.87 -19.77
C ALA A 108 4.34 -9.16 -19.18
N ARG A 109 4.76 -10.43 -19.19
CA ARG A 109 6.12 -10.84 -18.84
C ARG A 109 6.87 -11.19 -20.10
N ALA A 110 7.98 -10.52 -20.35
CA ALA A 110 8.83 -10.77 -21.50
C ALA A 110 10.18 -11.33 -21.05
N GLN A 111 10.67 -12.35 -21.76
CA GLN A 111 12.00 -12.89 -21.55
C GLN A 111 13.03 -12.00 -22.28
N CYS A 112 14.08 -11.58 -21.59
CA CYS A 112 15.15 -10.83 -22.20
C CYS A 112 15.93 -11.69 -23.21
N LEU A 113 16.51 -11.02 -24.22
CA LEU A 113 17.40 -11.63 -25.20
C LEU A 113 18.79 -10.97 -25.11
N PRO A 114 19.85 -11.59 -25.64
CA PRO A 114 21.15 -10.95 -25.76
C PRO A 114 20.99 -9.60 -26.49
N GLY A 115 21.44 -8.51 -25.84
CA GLY A 115 21.29 -7.14 -26.35
C GLY A 115 19.90 -6.50 -26.18
N VAL A 116 18.89 -7.22 -25.68
CA VAL A 116 17.53 -6.71 -25.43
C VAL A 116 17.13 -6.99 -23.98
N GLY A 117 17.42 -6.07 -23.10
CA GLY A 117 17.15 -6.14 -21.66
C GLY A 117 16.21 -5.03 -21.17
N LEU A 118 16.19 -4.80 -19.86
CA LEU A 118 15.32 -3.84 -19.19
C LEU A 118 15.36 -2.45 -19.85
N GLN A 119 16.54 -1.92 -20.11
CA GLN A 119 16.69 -0.56 -20.66
C GLN A 119 16.03 -0.41 -22.06
N GLN A 120 16.15 -1.44 -22.93
CA GLN A 120 15.53 -1.41 -24.25
C GLN A 120 14.00 -1.44 -24.14
N PHE A 121 13.47 -2.25 -23.22
CA PHE A 121 12.03 -2.29 -22.94
C PHE A 121 11.53 -0.98 -22.34
N GLN A 122 12.27 -0.35 -21.45
CA GLN A 122 11.92 0.96 -20.86
C GLN A 122 11.89 2.05 -21.94
N LYS A 123 12.88 2.10 -22.81
CA LYS A 123 12.92 3.03 -23.97
C LYS A 123 11.74 2.81 -24.94
N ALA A 124 11.27 1.57 -25.09
CA ALA A 124 10.13 1.24 -25.91
C ALA A 124 8.79 1.52 -25.21
N GLY A 125 8.77 1.82 -23.91
CA GLY A 125 7.58 2.03 -23.08
C GLY A 125 6.53 2.95 -23.69
N PRO A 126 6.86 4.19 -24.13
CA PRO A 126 5.92 5.10 -24.78
C PRO A 126 5.29 4.50 -26.05
N HIS A 127 6.08 3.87 -26.88
CA HIS A 127 5.59 3.23 -28.12
C HIS A 127 4.73 1.99 -27.84
N LEU A 128 5.02 1.27 -26.74
CA LEU A 128 4.16 0.18 -26.27
C LEU A 128 2.82 0.71 -25.77
N ALA A 129 2.81 1.87 -25.08
CA ALA A 129 1.57 2.51 -24.65
C ALA A 129 0.66 2.82 -25.83
N ASP A 130 1.20 3.45 -26.88
CA ASP A 130 0.46 3.77 -28.10
C ASP A 130 -0.04 2.51 -28.81
N ALA A 131 0.85 1.55 -29.04
CA ALA A 131 0.51 0.31 -29.75
C ALA A 131 -0.53 -0.54 -29.03
N TRP A 132 -0.51 -0.56 -27.70
CA TRP A 132 -1.45 -1.31 -26.87
C TRP A 132 -2.68 -0.50 -26.45
N ARG A 133 -2.74 0.79 -26.84
CA ARG A 133 -3.79 1.74 -26.44
C ARG A 133 -3.94 1.83 -24.93
N CYS A 134 -2.81 2.04 -24.28
CA CYS A 134 -2.71 2.27 -22.85
C CYS A 134 -2.55 3.76 -22.56
N THR A 135 -3.07 4.23 -21.45
CA THR A 135 -2.81 5.59 -20.94
C THR A 135 -1.38 5.72 -20.45
N ARG A 136 -0.83 4.60 -19.95
CA ARG A 136 0.58 4.53 -19.49
C ARG A 136 1.10 3.10 -19.51
N VAL A 137 2.42 2.98 -19.59
CA VAL A 137 3.13 1.69 -19.51
C VAL A 137 4.30 1.85 -18.55
N ALA A 138 4.39 0.95 -17.57
CA ALA A 138 5.58 0.78 -16.73
C ALA A 138 6.34 -0.47 -17.15
N VAL A 139 7.67 -0.41 -17.10
CA VAL A 139 8.55 -1.55 -17.36
C VAL A 139 9.51 -1.69 -16.18
N THR A 140 9.40 -2.80 -15.47
CA THR A 140 10.22 -3.14 -14.31
C THR A 140 10.89 -4.50 -14.49
N GLN A 141 11.92 -4.78 -13.72
CA GLN A 141 12.53 -6.09 -13.69
C GLN A 141 11.70 -7.04 -12.81
N ASP A 142 11.25 -8.17 -13.36
CA ASP A 142 10.51 -9.19 -12.61
C ASP A 142 11.47 -10.16 -11.91
N LYS A 143 12.39 -10.73 -12.72
CA LYS A 143 13.45 -11.66 -12.30
C LYS A 143 14.67 -11.45 -13.18
N PRO A 144 15.86 -11.96 -12.80
CA PRO A 144 17.01 -11.99 -13.72
C PRO A 144 16.62 -12.58 -15.07
N GLY A 145 16.84 -11.84 -16.16
CA GLY A 145 16.50 -12.23 -17.52
C GLY A 145 15.02 -12.10 -17.90
N GLN A 146 14.17 -11.50 -17.05
CA GLN A 146 12.75 -11.24 -17.34
C GLN A 146 12.34 -9.82 -16.95
N VAL A 147 11.51 -9.21 -17.78
CA VAL A 147 10.89 -7.92 -17.52
C VAL A 147 9.38 -8.06 -17.37
N LEU A 148 8.82 -7.28 -16.45
CA LEU A 148 7.40 -7.08 -16.26
C LEU A 148 6.99 -5.78 -16.95
N ILE A 149 5.99 -5.86 -17.82
CA ILE A 149 5.43 -4.72 -18.55
C ILE A 149 3.99 -4.57 -18.09
N ARG A 150 3.69 -3.49 -17.38
CA ARG A 150 2.36 -3.12 -16.95
C ARG A 150 1.76 -2.11 -17.93
N GLY A 151 0.75 -2.49 -18.69
CA GLY A 151 0.02 -1.58 -19.57
C GLY A 151 -1.34 -1.23 -18.97
N VAL A 152 -1.53 0.03 -18.59
CA VAL A 152 -2.76 0.56 -17.98
C VAL A 152 -3.61 1.20 -19.09
N ARG A 153 -4.79 0.66 -19.32
CA ARG A 153 -5.78 1.19 -20.28
C ARG A 153 -6.70 2.20 -19.61
N LEU A 154 -7.17 1.88 -18.41
CA LEU A 154 -8.01 2.74 -17.59
C LEU A 154 -7.19 3.23 -16.40
N ASP A 155 -7.16 4.54 -16.20
CA ASP A 155 -6.47 5.14 -15.06
C ASP A 155 -7.23 4.79 -13.76
N PRO A 156 -6.66 3.95 -12.88
CA PRO A 156 -7.32 3.55 -11.64
C PRO A 156 -7.57 4.73 -10.70
N LEU A 157 -6.77 5.80 -10.82
CA LEU A 157 -6.91 7.00 -10.00
C LEU A 157 -8.20 7.80 -10.29
N LYS A 158 -8.88 7.55 -11.42
CA LYS A 158 -10.12 8.23 -11.79
C LYS A 158 -11.39 7.52 -11.31
N PHE A 159 -11.26 6.30 -10.80
CA PHE A 159 -12.41 5.49 -10.40
C PHE A 159 -12.38 5.30 -8.88
N PRO A 160 -13.32 5.93 -8.14
CA PRO A 160 -13.49 5.64 -6.72
C PRO A 160 -13.72 4.14 -6.48
N THR A 161 -13.14 3.63 -5.44
CA THR A 161 -13.34 2.26 -4.97
C THR A 161 -13.83 2.30 -3.53
N GLU A 162 -14.67 1.34 -3.16
CA GLU A 162 -15.12 1.15 -1.79
C GLU A 162 -14.33 0.04 -1.12
N HIS A 163 -14.13 0.19 0.17
CA HIS A 163 -13.58 -0.83 1.04
C HIS A 163 -14.65 -1.30 2.02
N HIS A 164 -14.90 -2.59 2.03
CA HIS A 164 -15.81 -3.23 2.98
C HIS A 164 -14.96 -4.01 3.99
N PRO A 165 -14.76 -3.47 5.22
CA PRO A 165 -13.94 -4.12 6.22
C PRO A 165 -14.57 -5.45 6.68
N THR A 166 -13.74 -6.46 6.84
CA THR A 166 -14.20 -7.80 7.24
C THR A 166 -14.66 -7.87 8.69
N GLY A 167 -14.16 -6.97 9.55
CA GLY A 167 -14.37 -7.02 11.00
C GLY A 167 -13.47 -8.04 11.71
N GLU A 168 -12.55 -8.66 10.99
CA GLU A 168 -11.58 -9.62 11.53
C GLU A 168 -10.19 -8.98 11.66
N PRO A 169 -9.37 -9.38 12.64
CA PRO A 169 -8.01 -8.90 12.80
C PRO A 169 -7.15 -9.23 11.57
N LEU A 170 -6.28 -8.29 11.17
CA LEU A 170 -5.29 -8.55 10.14
C LEU A 170 -4.19 -9.47 10.66
N GLU A 171 -3.63 -10.32 9.78
CA GLU A 171 -2.46 -11.16 10.09
C GLU A 171 -1.22 -10.31 10.45
N GLU A 172 -1.05 -9.17 9.78
CA GLU A 172 0.05 -8.21 10.03
C GLU A 172 -0.50 -6.92 10.64
N THR A 173 -0.41 -6.78 11.96
CA THR A 173 -0.98 -5.66 12.73
C THR A 173 -0.47 -4.28 12.31
N ALA A 174 0.75 -4.17 11.79
CA ALA A 174 1.36 -2.89 11.40
C ALA A 174 1.31 -2.61 9.89
N ARG A 175 0.58 -3.41 9.13
CA ARG A 175 0.41 -3.20 7.70
C ARG A 175 -0.78 -2.29 7.42
N TRP A 176 -0.53 -1.20 6.73
CA TRP A 176 -1.55 -0.26 6.28
C TRP A 176 -1.72 -0.35 4.76
N ASP A 177 -2.84 -0.88 4.32
CA ASP A 177 -3.20 -0.96 2.90
C ASP A 177 -3.81 0.37 2.45
N LEU A 178 -3.10 1.07 1.57
CA LEU A 178 -3.46 2.42 1.14
C LEU A 178 -4.39 2.45 -0.08
N GLY A 179 -4.38 1.40 -0.90
CA GLY A 179 -5.21 1.31 -2.12
C GLY A 179 -4.42 0.94 -3.37
N LEU A 180 -4.76 1.53 -4.51
CA LEU A 180 -4.11 1.24 -5.79
C LEU A 180 -3.29 2.44 -6.28
N ASP A 181 -2.11 2.17 -6.85
CA ASP A 181 -1.31 3.17 -7.54
C ASP A 181 -1.83 3.47 -8.97
N GLU A 182 -1.18 4.39 -9.66
CA GLU A 182 -1.47 4.74 -11.05
C GLU A 182 -1.28 3.60 -12.06
N TYR A 183 -0.65 2.52 -11.63
CA TYR A 183 -0.46 1.30 -12.42
C TYR A 183 -1.41 0.18 -12.00
N ALA A 184 -2.40 0.47 -11.15
CA ALA A 184 -3.32 -0.51 -10.56
C ALA A 184 -2.59 -1.64 -9.80
N GLN A 185 -1.48 -1.29 -9.14
CA GLN A 185 -0.82 -2.17 -8.21
C GLN A 185 -1.28 -1.84 -6.80
N PRO A 186 -1.52 -2.83 -5.93
CA PRO A 186 -1.83 -2.58 -4.53
C PRO A 186 -0.61 -1.94 -3.85
N VAL A 187 -0.88 -0.89 -3.08
CA VAL A 187 0.12 -0.18 -2.28
C VAL A 187 -0.21 -0.35 -0.81
N SER A 188 0.75 -0.83 -0.06
CA SER A 188 0.69 -0.91 1.40
C SER A 188 1.98 -0.36 2.00
N VAL A 189 1.88 0.17 3.21
CA VAL A 189 3.02 0.62 4.01
C VAL A 189 3.13 -0.28 5.23
N ASN A 190 4.31 -0.82 5.45
CA ASN A 190 4.61 -1.51 6.71
C ASN A 190 5.05 -0.46 7.73
N LEU A 191 4.23 -0.25 8.75
CA LEU A 191 4.47 0.70 9.84
C LEU A 191 5.24 0.09 11.02
N THR A 192 5.72 -1.14 10.89
CA THR A 192 6.65 -1.74 11.86
C THR A 192 7.88 -0.85 12.01
N GLN A 193 8.15 -0.42 13.23
CA GLN A 193 9.24 0.52 13.55
C GLN A 193 9.12 1.91 12.89
N VAL A 194 7.95 2.29 12.38
CA VAL A 194 7.69 3.66 11.90
C VAL A 194 7.25 4.52 13.07
N PRO A 195 7.94 5.62 13.38
CA PRO A 195 7.59 6.46 14.53
C PRO A 195 6.42 7.39 14.28
N GLY A 196 6.22 7.82 13.04
CA GLY A 196 5.18 8.76 12.70
C GLY A 196 4.87 8.82 11.21
N VAL A 197 3.66 9.25 10.92
CA VAL A 197 3.12 9.46 9.56
C VAL A 197 2.54 10.86 9.49
N THR A 198 2.78 11.55 8.39
CA THR A 198 2.15 12.84 8.09
C THR A 198 1.17 12.72 6.93
N VAL A 199 -0.02 13.28 7.06
CA VAL A 199 -1.05 13.31 6.04
C VAL A 199 -1.53 14.73 5.82
N ALA A 200 -1.24 15.28 4.66
CA ALA A 200 -1.57 16.65 4.32
C ALA A 200 -2.60 16.73 3.19
N GLY A 201 -3.31 17.86 3.05
CA GLY A 201 -4.18 18.08 1.90
C GLY A 201 -5.39 18.94 2.21
N LEU A 202 -6.02 19.47 1.17
CA LEU A 202 -7.20 20.34 1.25
C LEU A 202 -8.40 19.64 1.91
N PRO A 203 -9.35 20.39 2.47
CA PRO A 203 -10.62 19.83 2.96
C PRO A 203 -11.37 19.07 1.88
N GLY A 204 -12.02 17.94 2.25
CA GLY A 204 -12.84 17.16 1.33
C GLY A 204 -12.07 16.27 0.31
N PHE A 205 -10.74 16.22 0.36
CA PHE A 205 -9.94 15.43 -0.58
C PHE A 205 -9.57 14.02 -0.10
N GLY A 206 -10.12 13.53 1.04
CA GLY A 206 -10.03 12.13 1.41
C GLY A 206 -9.09 11.78 2.58
N LYS A 207 -8.55 12.77 3.33
CA LYS A 207 -7.73 12.52 4.52
C LYS A 207 -8.44 11.64 5.54
N THR A 208 -9.66 12.03 5.91
CA THR A 208 -10.49 11.27 6.86
C THR A 208 -10.81 9.87 6.36
N SER A 209 -11.11 9.70 5.05
CA SER A 209 -11.34 8.38 4.47
C SER A 209 -10.12 7.46 4.59
N LEU A 210 -8.91 8.02 4.44
CA LEU A 210 -7.66 7.28 4.63
C LEU A 210 -7.49 6.81 6.07
N ILE A 211 -7.81 7.67 7.06
CA ILE A 211 -7.75 7.32 8.48
C ILE A 211 -8.87 6.32 8.83
N ASN A 212 -10.08 6.53 8.33
CA ASN A 212 -11.18 5.57 8.53
C ASN A 212 -10.84 4.18 7.99
N ARG A 213 -10.11 4.11 6.87
CA ARG A 213 -9.58 2.85 6.36
C ARG A 213 -8.67 2.16 7.37
N LEU A 214 -7.70 2.88 7.93
CA LEU A 214 -6.80 2.34 8.95
C LEU A 214 -7.57 1.87 10.18
N LEU A 215 -8.47 2.71 10.71
CA LEU A 215 -9.29 2.38 11.86
C LEU A 215 -10.11 1.12 11.60
N SER A 216 -10.78 1.03 10.45
CA SER A 216 -11.62 -0.11 10.08
C SER A 216 -10.85 -1.43 9.98
N ASP A 217 -9.63 -1.39 9.48
CA ASP A 217 -8.79 -2.57 9.31
C ASP A 217 -8.09 -2.99 10.62
N TRP A 218 -7.79 -2.04 11.52
CA TRP A 218 -7.02 -2.31 12.74
C TRP A 218 -7.86 -2.43 14.01
N ALA A 219 -9.07 -1.85 14.05
CA ALA A 219 -9.94 -1.89 15.21
C ALA A 219 -10.30 -3.32 15.69
N PRO A 220 -10.42 -4.34 14.81
CA PRO A 220 -10.72 -5.70 15.26
C PRO A 220 -9.61 -6.35 16.11
N SER A 221 -8.41 -5.80 16.12
CA SER A 221 -7.29 -6.36 16.89
C SER A 221 -7.23 -5.82 18.31
N PRO A 222 -7.25 -6.66 19.37
CA PRO A 222 -7.01 -6.22 20.75
C PRO A 222 -5.56 -5.74 20.96
N ALA A 223 -4.65 -6.13 20.05
CA ALA A 223 -3.25 -5.71 20.07
C ALA A 223 -3.03 -4.27 19.52
N VAL A 224 -4.10 -3.51 19.27
CA VAL A 224 -4.04 -2.10 18.86
C VAL A 224 -4.98 -1.28 19.72
N GLN A 225 -4.51 -0.13 20.21
CA GLN A 225 -5.33 0.82 20.96
C GLN A 225 -5.19 2.21 20.32
N PHE A 226 -6.28 2.97 20.31
CA PHE A 226 -6.36 4.26 19.63
C PHE A 226 -6.61 5.40 20.62
N ALA A 227 -5.94 6.52 20.37
CA ALA A 227 -6.27 7.82 20.94
C ALA A 227 -6.39 8.85 19.82
N CYS A 228 -7.28 9.81 19.98
CA CYS A 228 -7.49 10.87 19.00
C CYS A 228 -7.49 12.25 19.66
N ALA A 229 -6.81 13.18 19.02
CA ALA A 229 -6.93 14.62 19.26
C ALA A 229 -7.45 15.24 17.95
N ASP A 230 -8.74 15.61 17.91
CA ASP A 230 -9.39 16.19 16.72
C ASP A 230 -9.55 17.71 16.90
N GLY A 231 -8.64 18.45 16.31
CA GLY A 231 -8.62 19.91 16.40
C GLY A 231 -9.69 20.65 15.59
N LYS A 232 -10.65 19.93 15.01
CA LYS A 232 -11.80 20.52 14.27
C LYS A 232 -13.08 20.56 15.08
N VAL A 233 -13.16 19.83 16.18
CA VAL A 233 -14.39 19.63 16.94
C VAL A 233 -14.19 19.99 18.40
N SER A 234 -15.27 20.40 19.05
CA SER A 234 -15.24 20.75 20.47
C SER A 234 -15.75 19.60 21.37
N ALA A 235 -16.45 18.63 20.81
CA ALA A 235 -16.98 17.49 21.57
C ALA A 235 -16.84 16.16 20.80
N ALA A 236 -16.73 15.07 21.56
CA ALA A 236 -16.49 13.71 21.03
C ALA A 236 -17.59 13.17 20.10
N TYR A 237 -18.82 13.67 20.23
CA TYR A 237 -19.93 13.28 19.36
C TYR A 237 -20.03 14.10 18.07
N GLU A 238 -19.10 15.00 17.85
CA GLU A 238 -19.00 15.83 16.65
C GLU A 238 -17.94 15.29 15.69
N GLY A 239 -18.04 15.69 14.42
CA GLY A 239 -16.99 15.46 13.43
C GLY A 239 -16.88 14.04 12.85
N ASP A 240 -15.79 13.86 12.17
CA ASP A 240 -15.56 12.69 11.31
C ASP A 240 -15.24 11.39 12.08
N TYR A 241 -14.93 11.50 13.39
CA TYR A 241 -14.54 10.35 14.23
C TYR A 241 -15.58 10.00 15.30
N ALA A 242 -16.76 10.60 15.27
CA ALA A 242 -17.81 10.41 16.30
C ALA A 242 -18.15 8.93 16.51
N ASP A 243 -18.29 8.15 15.44
CA ASP A 243 -18.58 6.72 15.51
C ASP A 243 -17.43 5.92 16.14
N TRP A 244 -16.17 6.40 15.98
CA TRP A 244 -14.97 5.72 16.46
C TRP A 244 -14.65 5.96 17.93
N VAL A 245 -15.27 6.96 18.57
CA VAL A 245 -14.98 7.33 19.98
C VAL A 245 -15.09 6.13 20.91
N GLN A 246 -16.08 5.26 20.70
CA GLN A 246 -16.27 4.04 21.50
C GLN A 246 -15.12 3.02 21.37
N ARG A 247 -14.28 3.12 20.34
CA ARG A 247 -13.08 2.28 20.11
C ARG A 247 -11.78 3.00 20.45
N MET A 248 -11.85 4.22 20.95
CA MET A 248 -10.71 5.02 21.39
C MET A 248 -10.67 5.07 22.92
N PHE A 249 -9.51 4.75 23.51
CA PHE A 249 -9.36 4.86 24.96
C PHE A 249 -9.27 6.32 25.43
N ALA A 250 -8.96 7.25 24.53
CA ALA A 250 -8.98 8.68 24.79
C ALA A 250 -9.35 9.46 23.53
N PHE A 251 -10.21 10.46 23.69
CA PHE A 251 -10.58 11.42 22.65
C PHE A 251 -10.58 12.82 23.25
N VAL A 252 -9.94 13.78 22.57
CA VAL A 252 -9.95 15.20 22.93
C VAL A 252 -10.27 16.03 21.71
N GLY A 253 -11.01 17.15 21.90
CA GLY A 253 -11.34 18.12 20.87
C GLY A 253 -10.28 19.21 20.72
N ASP A 254 -10.70 20.40 20.32
CA ASP A 254 -9.85 21.56 20.03
C ASP A 254 -9.25 22.27 21.28
N ASP A 255 -9.56 21.77 22.47
CA ASP A 255 -9.01 22.32 23.72
C ASP A 255 -7.53 21.97 23.88
N LEU A 256 -6.67 23.02 23.98
CA LEU A 256 -5.22 22.85 24.10
C LEU A 256 -4.80 22.24 25.46
N GLU A 257 -5.54 22.46 26.53
CA GLU A 257 -5.22 21.93 27.86
C GLU A 257 -5.57 20.45 27.93
N GLU A 258 -6.71 20.03 27.39
CA GLU A 258 -7.09 18.62 27.33
C GLU A 258 -6.13 17.84 26.40
N ALA A 259 -5.77 18.41 25.27
CA ALA A 259 -4.75 17.81 24.39
C ALA A 259 -3.38 17.70 25.10
N ASN A 260 -2.97 18.70 25.88
CA ASN A 260 -1.75 18.64 26.67
C ASN A 260 -1.78 17.51 27.67
N LYS A 261 -2.91 17.30 28.37
CA LYS A 261 -3.07 16.17 29.32
C LYS A 261 -2.93 14.83 28.61
N LEU A 262 -3.58 14.65 27.48
CA LEU A 262 -3.46 13.43 26.67
C LEU A 262 -2.02 13.18 26.22
N PHE A 263 -1.35 14.18 25.68
CA PHE A 263 0.04 14.02 25.22
C PHE A 263 1.00 13.73 26.36
N ARG A 264 0.82 14.34 27.54
CA ARG A 264 1.58 14.02 28.77
C ARG A 264 1.34 12.57 29.20
N HIS A 265 0.10 12.11 29.25
CA HIS A 265 -0.26 10.73 29.57
C HIS A 265 0.46 9.73 28.65
N LEU A 266 0.45 9.99 27.34
CA LEU A 266 1.16 9.14 26.37
C LEU A 266 2.69 9.19 26.52
N VAL A 267 3.27 10.34 26.90
CA VAL A 267 4.70 10.43 27.21
C VAL A 267 5.05 9.65 28.47
N GLU A 268 4.20 9.66 29.49
CA GLU A 268 4.38 8.85 30.71
C GLU A 268 4.29 7.36 30.38
N LEU A 269 3.29 6.92 29.63
CA LEU A 269 3.19 5.55 29.12
C LEU A 269 4.45 5.15 28.34
N ARG A 270 4.91 6.01 27.41
CA ARG A 270 6.15 5.76 26.66
C ARG A 270 7.36 5.56 27.59
N ARG A 271 7.49 6.40 28.64
CA ARG A 271 8.57 6.29 29.62
C ARG A 271 8.49 4.98 30.42
N ALA A 272 7.29 4.63 30.90
CA ALA A 272 7.04 3.39 31.63
C ALA A 272 7.39 2.16 30.77
N ARG A 273 6.91 2.13 29.50
CA ARG A 273 7.25 1.08 28.55
C ARG A 273 8.75 1.00 28.25
N SER A 274 9.42 2.15 28.07
CA SER A 274 10.87 2.18 27.82
C SER A 274 11.69 1.64 29.00
N ALA A 275 11.22 1.86 30.22
CA ALA A 275 11.87 1.34 31.41
C ALA A 275 11.66 -0.17 31.59
N SER A 276 10.51 -0.70 31.19
CA SER A 276 10.08 -2.08 31.48
C SER A 276 10.20 -3.05 30.30
N VAL A 277 10.39 -2.59 29.06
CA VAL A 277 10.36 -3.44 27.84
C VAL A 277 11.28 -4.66 27.94
N ARG A 278 12.48 -4.52 28.48
CA ARG A 278 13.42 -5.63 28.62
C ARG A 278 13.00 -6.63 29.68
N GLN A 279 12.46 -6.17 30.78
CA GLN A 279 11.99 -7.03 31.86
C GLN A 279 10.70 -7.74 31.47
N ALA A 280 9.75 -6.99 30.85
CA ALA A 280 8.43 -7.49 30.50
C ALA A 280 8.42 -8.38 29.26
N LEU A 281 9.16 -8.00 28.20
CA LEU A 281 9.15 -8.70 26.90
C LEU A 281 10.44 -9.48 26.60
N GLY A 282 11.49 -9.35 27.44
CA GLY A 282 12.79 -10.01 27.20
C GLY A 282 13.60 -9.44 26.01
N VAL A 283 13.11 -8.38 25.37
CA VAL A 283 13.68 -7.80 24.13
C VAL A 283 13.98 -6.31 24.27
N LYS A 284 14.73 -5.76 23.32
CA LYS A 284 15.04 -4.31 23.29
C LYS A 284 13.96 -3.48 22.63
N SER A 285 13.22 -4.09 21.72
CA SER A 285 12.13 -3.47 20.96
C SER A 285 10.93 -4.39 20.97
N MET A 286 9.74 -3.84 21.21
CA MET A 286 8.51 -4.65 21.13
C MET A 286 8.31 -5.28 19.75
N TRP A 287 8.90 -4.69 18.70
CA TRP A 287 8.80 -5.22 17.34
C TRP A 287 9.53 -6.54 17.13
N ASP A 288 10.41 -6.94 18.05
CA ASP A 288 11.08 -8.23 18.01
C ASP A 288 10.12 -9.39 18.36
N VAL A 289 9.02 -9.09 19.08
CA VAL A 289 7.96 -10.03 19.45
C VAL A 289 6.60 -9.67 18.87
N GLY A 290 6.41 -8.44 18.42
CA GLY A 290 5.16 -7.89 17.89
C GLY A 290 4.20 -7.38 18.97
N PRO A 291 3.17 -6.59 18.56
CA PRO A 291 2.13 -6.12 19.48
C PRO A 291 1.27 -7.27 20.00
N SER A 292 0.79 -7.15 21.23
CA SER A 292 -0.11 -8.10 21.88
C SER A 292 -1.23 -7.36 22.64
N GLU A 293 -2.22 -8.08 23.14
CA GLU A 293 -3.29 -7.51 23.97
C GLU A 293 -2.76 -6.86 25.26
N HIS A 294 -1.66 -7.37 25.83
CA HIS A 294 -1.05 -6.84 27.04
C HIS A 294 -0.05 -5.72 26.77
N TRP A 295 0.51 -5.68 25.56
CA TRP A 295 1.42 -4.63 25.09
C TRP A 295 1.01 -4.20 23.68
N PRO A 296 -0.14 -3.51 23.54
CA PRO A 296 -0.67 -3.15 22.24
C PRO A 296 0.15 -2.05 21.55
N LEU A 297 0.09 -2.03 20.22
CA LEU A 297 0.46 -0.85 19.46
C LEU A 297 -0.51 0.29 19.80
N VAL A 298 0.02 1.42 20.24
CA VAL A 298 -0.77 2.62 20.54
C VAL A 298 -0.67 3.57 19.38
N VAL A 299 -1.81 3.90 18.78
CA VAL A 299 -1.92 4.82 17.64
C VAL A 299 -2.54 6.12 18.14
N LEU A 300 -1.75 7.19 18.13
CA LEU A 300 -2.23 8.54 18.36
C LEU A 300 -2.55 9.22 17.03
N ILE A 301 -3.80 9.55 16.80
CA ILE A 301 -4.26 10.36 15.67
C ILE A 301 -4.36 11.82 16.15
N VAL A 302 -3.63 12.73 15.49
CA VAL A 302 -3.73 14.18 15.72
C VAL A 302 -4.30 14.78 14.45
N ASP A 303 -5.61 14.95 14.41
CA ASP A 303 -6.27 15.56 13.25
C ASP A 303 -6.30 17.07 13.39
N GLU A 304 -6.10 17.78 12.30
CA GLU A 304 -5.87 19.23 12.22
C GLU A 304 -4.77 19.68 13.22
N ALA A 305 -3.61 19.07 13.13
CA ALA A 305 -2.46 19.29 14.01
C ALA A 305 -2.10 20.77 14.23
N HIS A 306 -2.42 21.63 13.24
CA HIS A 306 -2.25 23.07 13.34
C HIS A 306 -2.96 23.67 14.57
N THR A 307 -4.09 23.14 14.99
CA THR A 307 -4.83 23.62 16.17
C THR A 307 -3.97 23.55 17.42
N TYR A 308 -3.18 22.51 17.59
CA TYR A 308 -2.41 22.24 18.80
C TYR A 308 -1.01 22.83 18.80
N PHE A 309 -0.45 23.16 17.63
CA PHE A 309 0.95 23.58 17.48
C PHE A 309 1.15 25.02 17.00
N ARG A 310 0.07 25.69 16.57
CA ARG A 310 0.18 27.04 16.02
C ARG A 310 0.79 28.03 17.01
N ASP A 311 1.63 28.93 16.51
CA ASP A 311 2.17 30.03 17.30
C ASP A 311 1.07 31.05 17.62
N HIS A 312 0.86 31.33 18.90
CA HIS A 312 -0.06 32.34 19.40
C HIS A 312 0.69 33.65 19.66
N LYS A 313 0.45 34.68 18.86
CA LYS A 313 1.14 35.97 18.96
C LYS A 313 0.26 37.00 19.68
N GLY A 314 0.76 37.52 20.80
CA GLY A 314 0.10 38.57 21.58
C GLY A 314 0.86 38.84 22.88
N SER A 315 0.58 40.00 23.49
CA SER A 315 1.25 40.43 24.70
C SER A 315 0.45 40.14 25.99
N ASP A 316 -0.83 39.82 25.83
CA ASP A 316 -1.73 39.56 26.95
C ASP A 316 -1.43 38.20 27.60
N GLN A 317 -1.83 38.03 28.85
CA GLN A 317 -1.52 36.86 29.66
C GLN A 317 -2.16 35.56 29.11
N GLN A 318 -3.36 35.66 28.55
CA GLN A 318 -4.07 34.51 27.98
C GLN A 318 -3.36 33.99 26.71
N THR A 319 -2.99 34.90 25.80
CA THR A 319 -2.23 34.52 24.59
C THR A 319 -0.88 33.89 24.93
N LYS A 320 -0.16 34.40 25.95
CA LYS A 320 1.09 33.82 26.43
C LYS A 320 0.89 32.42 26.98
N LYS A 321 -0.22 32.17 27.71
CA LYS A 321 -0.56 30.82 28.21
C LYS A 321 -0.80 29.86 27.06
N LEU A 322 -1.59 30.25 26.04
CA LEU A 322 -1.85 29.44 24.86
C LEU A 322 -0.56 29.15 24.07
N ALA A 323 0.31 30.14 23.90
CA ALA A 323 1.60 29.95 23.24
C ALA A 323 2.49 28.93 23.97
N ALA A 324 2.51 29.00 25.31
CA ALA A 324 3.27 28.05 26.14
C ALA A 324 2.72 26.62 26.00
N LEU A 325 1.39 26.46 26.03
CA LEU A 325 0.73 25.16 25.83
C LEU A 325 1.02 24.59 24.43
N ALA A 326 0.88 25.38 23.37
CA ALA A 326 1.17 24.95 22.03
C ALA A 326 2.63 24.51 21.84
N ALA A 327 3.58 25.27 22.40
CA ALA A 327 5.00 24.92 22.40
C ALA A 327 5.28 23.63 23.20
N GLU A 328 4.57 23.43 24.29
CA GLU A 328 4.68 22.21 25.09
C GLU A 328 4.07 21.01 24.34
N ASN A 329 2.88 21.15 23.77
CA ASN A 329 2.24 20.11 22.95
C ASN A 329 3.18 19.65 21.83
N ALA A 330 3.82 20.58 21.12
CA ALA A 330 4.79 20.24 20.09
C ALA A 330 5.97 19.42 20.62
N ARG A 331 6.52 19.77 21.80
CA ARG A 331 7.61 19.00 22.44
C ARG A 331 7.18 17.63 22.91
N LEU A 332 5.97 17.48 23.43
CA LEU A 332 5.43 16.19 23.86
C LEU A 332 5.24 15.25 22.68
N VAL A 333 4.65 15.75 21.59
CA VAL A 333 4.47 14.97 20.36
C VAL A 333 5.82 14.65 19.71
N GLU A 334 6.77 15.56 19.71
CA GLU A 334 8.15 15.29 19.29
C GLU A 334 8.78 14.13 20.07
N ASP A 335 8.62 14.13 21.41
CA ASP A 335 9.14 13.04 22.27
C ASP A 335 8.51 11.69 21.92
N LEU A 336 7.19 11.66 21.66
CA LEU A 336 6.48 10.45 21.24
C LEU A 336 7.02 9.94 19.88
N VAL A 337 7.14 10.81 18.88
CA VAL A 337 7.66 10.42 17.57
C VAL A 337 9.11 9.97 17.66
N LYS A 338 9.98 10.70 18.34
CA LYS A 338 11.40 10.36 18.41
C LYS A 338 11.70 9.10 19.23
N LYS A 339 10.93 8.81 20.27
CA LYS A 339 11.27 7.79 21.27
C LYS A 339 10.22 6.68 21.41
N GLY A 340 9.03 6.84 20.83
CA GLY A 340 7.90 5.89 20.94
C GLY A 340 8.07 4.62 20.12
N ARG A 341 8.85 4.68 19.03
CA ARG A 341 9.00 3.62 18.06
C ARG A 341 9.27 2.23 18.63
N SER A 342 10.30 2.10 19.47
CA SER A 342 10.72 0.79 20.02
C SER A 342 9.76 0.20 21.04
N VAL A 343 8.86 1.00 21.57
CA VAL A 343 7.90 0.59 22.60
C VAL A 343 6.44 0.60 22.11
N GLY A 344 6.24 0.78 20.80
CA GLY A 344 4.94 0.64 20.15
C GLY A 344 4.03 1.84 20.29
N LEU A 345 4.56 3.04 20.10
CA LEU A 345 3.75 4.23 19.87
C LEU A 345 3.97 4.72 18.46
N LEU A 346 2.86 4.92 17.74
CA LEU A 346 2.79 5.46 16.40
C LEU A 346 1.96 6.74 16.43
N VAL A 347 2.48 7.82 15.85
CA VAL A 347 1.77 9.10 15.76
C VAL A 347 1.39 9.36 14.31
N ILE A 348 0.12 9.64 14.04
CA ILE A 348 -0.40 10.05 12.73
C ILE A 348 -0.85 11.50 12.85
N LEU A 349 -0.18 12.37 12.11
CA LEU A 349 -0.43 13.81 12.11
C LEU A 349 -1.13 14.20 10.82
N THR A 350 -2.34 14.73 10.90
CA THR A 350 -3.02 15.26 9.72
C THR A 350 -3.14 16.76 9.76
N THR A 351 -3.17 17.41 8.60
CA THR A 351 -3.39 18.85 8.48
C THR A 351 -4.01 19.25 7.14
N GLN A 352 -4.85 20.27 7.16
CA GLN A 352 -5.36 20.91 5.96
C GLN A 352 -4.44 22.04 5.48
N LYS A 353 -3.62 22.57 6.39
CA LYS A 353 -2.68 23.64 6.11
C LYS A 353 -1.25 23.10 6.04
N SER A 354 -0.76 22.88 4.84
CA SER A 354 0.62 22.43 4.64
C SER A 354 1.59 23.60 4.67
N THR A 355 1.87 24.08 5.88
CA THR A 355 2.88 25.11 6.16
C THR A 355 3.78 24.63 7.30
N GLY A 356 4.97 25.22 7.44
CA GLY A 356 5.88 24.88 8.53
C GLY A 356 5.30 25.12 9.94
N ASP A 357 4.26 25.97 10.02
CA ASP A 357 3.56 26.27 11.27
C ASP A 357 2.51 25.21 11.65
N ALA A 358 2.05 24.41 10.68
CA ALA A 358 0.98 23.44 10.91
C ALA A 358 1.49 22.16 11.59
N ILE A 359 2.58 21.63 11.08
CA ILE A 359 3.35 20.56 11.72
C ILE A 359 4.78 21.10 11.81
N PRO A 360 5.31 21.32 13.03
CA PRO A 360 6.67 21.81 13.20
C PRO A 360 7.69 20.93 12.45
N THR A 361 8.62 21.56 11.78
CA THR A 361 9.60 20.90 10.91
C THR A 361 10.36 19.80 11.65
N PHE A 362 10.72 20.04 12.91
CA PHE A 362 11.43 19.04 13.74
C PHE A 362 10.61 17.79 14.09
N ILE A 363 9.27 17.84 13.98
CA ILE A 363 8.40 16.66 14.09
C ILE A 363 8.29 15.98 12.72
N ARG A 364 8.00 16.77 11.68
CA ARG A 364 7.82 16.26 10.32
C ARG A 364 9.04 15.52 9.81
N ASP A 365 10.24 16.05 10.03
CA ASP A 365 11.49 15.50 9.52
C ASP A 365 11.85 14.13 10.12
N VAL A 366 11.22 13.75 11.23
CA VAL A 366 11.37 12.42 11.85
C VAL A 366 10.22 11.46 11.50
N CYS A 367 9.24 11.89 10.70
CA CYS A 367 8.17 11.05 10.16
C CYS A 367 8.56 10.55 8.76
N PRO A 368 8.96 9.27 8.61
CA PRO A 368 9.49 8.78 7.32
C PRO A 368 8.39 8.53 6.27
N VAL A 369 7.13 8.52 6.67
CA VAL A 369 5.99 8.30 5.79
C VAL A 369 5.20 9.60 5.68
N GLY A 370 5.17 10.17 4.48
CA GLY A 370 4.40 11.36 4.16
C GLY A 370 3.43 11.10 3.01
N LEU A 371 2.16 11.49 3.20
CA LEU A 371 1.13 11.45 2.18
C LEU A 371 0.57 12.86 1.98
N SER A 372 0.31 13.24 0.73
CA SER A 372 -0.34 14.51 0.43
C SER A 372 -1.46 14.32 -0.57
N PHE A 373 -2.67 14.59 -0.15
CA PHE A 373 -3.80 14.84 -1.05
C PHE A 373 -3.63 16.20 -1.74
N ALA A 374 -4.62 16.63 -2.51
CA ALA A 374 -4.57 17.90 -3.23
C ALA A 374 -4.02 19.06 -2.38
N GLN A 375 -3.16 19.87 -2.98
CA GLN A 375 -2.60 21.08 -2.39
C GLN A 375 -2.94 22.29 -3.24
N LYS A 376 -3.06 23.47 -2.61
CA LYS A 376 -3.42 24.70 -3.31
C LYS A 376 -2.23 25.32 -4.05
N THR A 377 -1.02 25.14 -3.53
CA THR A 377 0.21 25.75 -4.06
C THR A 377 1.35 24.73 -4.14
N ALA A 378 2.36 25.02 -4.95
CA ALA A 378 3.57 24.22 -5.05
C ALA A 378 4.36 24.21 -3.73
N GLU A 379 4.38 25.33 -3.01
CA GLU A 379 5.03 25.47 -1.71
C GLU A 379 4.36 24.56 -0.66
N ALA A 380 3.04 24.45 -0.70
CA ALA A 380 2.30 23.54 0.16
C ALA A 380 2.62 22.05 -0.16
N SER A 381 2.81 21.73 -1.43
CA SER A 381 3.27 20.38 -1.85
C SER A 381 4.66 20.08 -1.31
N VAL A 382 5.58 21.03 -1.39
CA VAL A 382 6.94 20.92 -0.83
C VAL A 382 6.90 20.80 0.69
N ALA A 383 6.08 21.61 1.36
CA ALA A 383 5.92 21.51 2.80
C ALA A 383 5.36 20.15 3.26
N ALA A 384 4.58 19.48 2.43
CA ALA A 384 4.00 18.17 2.74
C ALA A 384 4.95 17.01 2.45
N LEU A 385 5.70 17.05 1.33
CA LEU A 385 6.43 15.91 0.78
C LEU A 385 7.95 16.14 0.60
N GLY A 386 8.44 17.35 0.88
CA GLY A 386 9.85 17.72 0.68
C GLY A 386 10.12 18.35 -0.69
N GLU A 387 11.32 18.93 -0.86
CA GLU A 387 11.73 19.63 -2.08
C GLU A 387 11.74 18.76 -3.33
N GLU A 388 12.05 17.48 -3.18
CA GLU A 388 12.16 16.52 -4.29
C GLU A 388 10.88 16.39 -5.11
N ILE A 389 9.69 16.72 -4.54
CA ILE A 389 8.42 16.65 -5.27
C ILE A 389 8.37 17.58 -6.50
N ARG A 390 9.22 18.62 -6.54
CA ARG A 390 9.35 19.53 -7.68
C ARG A 390 9.86 18.84 -8.94
N GLU A 391 10.66 17.79 -8.76
CA GLU A 391 11.21 16.99 -9.87
C GLU A 391 10.22 15.96 -10.42
N TRP A 392 9.06 15.81 -9.74
CA TRP A 392 8.03 14.83 -10.08
C TRP A 392 6.68 15.50 -10.39
N PRO A 393 6.55 16.24 -11.51
CA PRO A 393 5.36 17.01 -11.82
C PRO A 393 4.09 16.16 -11.90
N ASP A 394 4.18 14.93 -12.40
CA ASP A 394 3.03 14.02 -12.52
C ASP A 394 2.47 13.57 -11.16
N ALA A 395 3.32 13.52 -10.14
CA ALA A 395 2.94 13.16 -8.78
C ALA A 395 2.74 14.38 -7.87
N ASN A 396 2.91 15.62 -8.38
CA ASN A 396 2.79 16.81 -7.55
C ASN A 396 1.33 17.01 -7.09
N PRO A 397 1.07 17.11 -5.77
CA PRO A 397 -0.27 17.30 -5.21
C PRO A 397 -1.06 18.50 -5.73
N ILE A 398 -0.40 19.52 -6.26
CA ILE A 398 -1.08 20.66 -6.89
C ILE A 398 -1.94 20.23 -8.09
N ASN A 399 -1.58 19.14 -8.75
CA ASN A 399 -2.30 18.59 -9.91
C ASN A 399 -3.48 17.67 -9.52
N LEU A 400 -3.73 17.48 -8.21
CA LEU A 400 -4.81 16.65 -7.69
C LEU A 400 -6.07 17.45 -7.29
N GLN A 401 -6.17 18.73 -7.68
CA GLN A 401 -7.29 19.60 -7.32
C GLN A 401 -8.60 19.30 -8.10
N ASP A 402 -8.51 18.57 -9.20
CA ASP A 402 -9.69 18.15 -9.96
C ASP A 402 -10.57 17.21 -9.10
N PRO A 403 -11.90 17.39 -9.05
CA PRO A 403 -12.80 16.55 -8.27
C PRO A 403 -12.70 15.05 -8.58
N THR A 404 -12.24 14.66 -9.76
CA THR A 404 -12.01 13.25 -10.11
C THR A 404 -10.88 12.61 -9.29
N TYR A 405 -10.01 13.42 -8.69
CA TYR A 405 -8.91 12.97 -7.82
C TYR A 405 -9.22 13.04 -6.32
N VAL A 406 -10.47 13.28 -5.91
CA VAL A 406 -10.87 13.11 -4.52
C VAL A 406 -10.56 11.67 -4.08
N GLY A 407 -9.82 11.50 -2.98
CA GLY A 407 -9.29 10.20 -2.53
C GLY A 407 -7.96 9.80 -3.16
N VAL A 408 -7.33 10.69 -3.94
CA VAL A 408 -5.97 10.45 -4.47
C VAL A 408 -4.94 11.24 -3.68
N ALA A 409 -3.91 10.56 -3.21
CA ALA A 409 -2.76 11.15 -2.55
C ALA A 409 -1.46 10.81 -3.29
N SER A 410 -0.47 11.67 -3.14
CA SER A 410 0.92 11.41 -3.53
C SER A 410 1.73 11.04 -2.29
N MET A 411 2.68 10.12 -2.45
CA MET A 411 3.61 9.72 -1.41
C MET A 411 4.95 9.30 -2.01
N ASN A 412 6.01 9.27 -1.18
CA ASN A 412 7.31 8.74 -1.58
C ASN A 412 7.15 7.26 -1.92
N HIS A 413 7.81 6.82 -2.99
CA HIS A 413 7.83 5.41 -3.35
C HIS A 413 8.65 4.59 -2.35
N GLN A 414 8.11 3.46 -1.86
CA GLN A 414 8.73 2.68 -0.78
C GLN A 414 10.01 1.92 -1.22
N SER A 415 10.11 1.55 -2.49
CA SER A 415 11.15 0.64 -2.98
C SER A 415 12.08 1.24 -4.04
N GLN A 416 11.83 2.46 -4.48
CA GLN A 416 12.63 3.15 -5.50
C GLN A 416 12.55 4.67 -5.31
N PRO A 417 13.53 5.45 -5.81
CA PRO A 417 13.46 6.89 -5.77
C PRO A 417 12.21 7.42 -6.47
N GLY A 418 11.62 8.49 -5.93
CA GLY A 418 10.51 9.21 -6.52
C GLY A 418 9.19 9.05 -5.78
N PHE A 419 8.13 9.51 -6.42
CA PHE A 419 6.79 9.57 -5.85
C PHE A 419 5.82 8.73 -6.66
N THR A 420 4.83 8.18 -5.99
CA THR A 420 3.69 7.48 -6.58
C THR A 420 2.40 8.16 -6.14
N ARG A 421 1.37 8.07 -6.98
CA ARG A 421 0.02 8.46 -6.62
C ARG A 421 -0.77 7.22 -6.27
N ILE A 422 -1.55 7.33 -5.24
CA ILE A 422 -2.42 6.24 -4.77
C ILE A 422 -3.85 6.74 -4.66
N ARG A 423 -4.81 5.90 -4.98
CA ARG A 423 -6.21 6.14 -4.66
C ARG A 423 -6.60 5.30 -3.46
N THR A 424 -6.94 5.98 -2.37
CA THR A 424 -7.46 5.31 -1.18
C THR A 424 -8.93 4.93 -1.40
N PRO A 425 -9.33 3.70 -1.09
CA PRO A 425 -10.73 3.32 -1.11
C PRO A 425 -11.52 4.06 -0.02
N TYR A 426 -12.75 4.41 -0.33
CA TYR A 426 -13.71 4.96 0.62
C TYR A 426 -14.29 3.85 1.50
N VAL A 427 -14.35 4.08 2.79
CA VAL A 427 -15.09 3.24 3.73
C VAL A 427 -16.46 3.89 3.94
N PRO A 428 -17.58 3.23 3.60
CA PRO A 428 -18.91 3.77 3.89
C PRO A 428 -19.10 4.00 5.39
N ASP A 429 -19.72 5.12 5.77
CA ASP A 429 -19.88 5.51 7.18
C ASP A 429 -20.60 4.43 7.99
N ALA A 430 -21.63 3.79 7.41
CA ALA A 430 -22.33 2.68 8.04
C ALA A 430 -21.43 1.46 8.34
N GLU A 431 -20.44 1.20 7.47
CA GLU A 431 -19.48 0.12 7.69
C GLU A 431 -18.47 0.50 8.78
N ALA A 432 -18.01 1.75 8.80
CA ALA A 432 -17.12 2.27 9.84
C ALA A 432 -17.81 2.21 11.22
N ALA A 433 -19.05 2.70 11.32
CA ALA A 433 -19.85 2.63 12.53
C ALA A 433 -20.07 1.18 13.00
N ARG A 434 -20.40 0.27 12.09
CA ARG A 434 -20.57 -1.16 12.40
C ARG A 434 -19.29 -1.77 13.00
N VAL A 435 -18.13 -1.51 12.40
CA VAL A 435 -16.86 -2.06 12.92
C VAL A 435 -16.54 -1.44 14.29
N ALA A 436 -16.73 -0.13 14.44
CA ALA A 436 -16.49 0.56 15.71
C ALA A 436 -17.35 -0.02 16.84
N GLU A 437 -18.65 -0.26 16.60
CA GLU A 437 -19.57 -0.88 17.55
C GLU A 437 -19.15 -2.31 17.90
N GLN A 438 -18.86 -3.14 16.90
CA GLN A 438 -18.46 -4.54 17.09
C GLN A 438 -17.14 -4.68 17.88
N THR A 439 -16.30 -3.70 17.86
CA THR A 439 -14.95 -3.73 18.46
C THR A 439 -14.81 -2.85 19.70
N ALA A 440 -15.88 -2.18 20.12
CA ALA A 440 -15.88 -1.27 21.29
C ALA A 440 -15.38 -1.96 22.57
N ASN A 441 -15.74 -3.23 22.76
CA ASN A 441 -15.31 -4.05 23.90
C ASN A 441 -13.81 -4.35 23.95
N LEU A 442 -13.08 -4.12 22.87
CA LEU A 442 -11.63 -4.28 22.79
C LEU A 442 -10.87 -3.03 23.25
N THR A 443 -11.60 -1.96 23.59
CA THR A 443 -11.00 -0.69 24.03
C THR A 443 -10.47 -0.81 25.45
N ALA A 444 -9.21 -0.50 25.64
CA ALA A 444 -8.55 -0.47 26.95
C ALA A 444 -7.48 0.61 27.01
N ASP A 445 -7.29 1.23 28.18
CA ASP A 445 -6.18 2.15 28.39
C ASP A 445 -4.87 1.36 28.45
N PRO A 446 -3.90 1.65 27.55
CA PRO A 446 -2.62 0.95 27.51
C PRO A 446 -1.78 1.09 28.80
N SER A 447 -2.01 2.11 29.62
CA SER A 447 -1.34 2.27 30.90
C SER A 447 -1.83 1.24 31.92
N VAL A 448 -3.14 1.01 31.95
CA VAL A 448 -3.76 -0.01 32.81
C VAL A 448 -3.33 -1.42 32.37
N LEU A 449 -3.28 -1.67 31.06
CA LEU A 449 -2.78 -2.94 30.51
C LEU A 449 -1.32 -3.19 30.90
N LEU A 450 -0.48 -2.17 30.84
CA LEU A 450 0.92 -2.25 31.22
C LEU A 450 1.08 -2.55 32.71
N GLU A 451 0.35 -1.86 33.58
CA GLU A 451 0.38 -2.10 35.03
C GLU A 451 -0.04 -3.52 35.39
N ALA A 452 -1.15 -4.00 34.79
CA ALA A 452 -1.61 -5.37 34.99
C ALA A 452 -0.57 -6.40 34.52
N PHE A 453 0.05 -6.17 33.34
CA PHE A 453 1.05 -7.06 32.78
C PHE A 453 2.33 -7.12 33.66
N LEU A 454 2.80 -5.98 34.16
CA LEU A 454 3.95 -5.92 35.07
C LEU A 454 3.63 -6.52 36.43
N GLY A 455 2.42 -6.34 36.93
CA GLY A 455 1.94 -6.96 38.17
C GLY A 455 1.92 -8.49 38.10
N LEU A 456 1.50 -9.06 36.98
CA LEU A 456 1.56 -10.51 36.76
C LEU A 456 3.00 -11.04 36.70
N HIS A 457 3.92 -10.33 36.07
CA HIS A 457 5.34 -10.72 36.03
C HIS A 457 6.03 -10.67 37.38
N VAL A 458 5.63 -9.77 38.27
CA VAL A 458 6.17 -9.70 39.64
C VAL A 458 5.63 -10.84 40.51
N ALA A 459 4.40 -11.30 40.29
CA ALA A 459 3.80 -12.42 41.00
C ALA A 459 4.40 -13.79 40.60
N ASP A 460 4.88 -13.92 39.35
CA ASP A 460 5.54 -15.14 38.86
C ASP A 460 7.03 -15.23 39.21
N VAL A 461 7.64 -14.18 39.75
CA VAL A 461 9.00 -14.22 40.32
C VAL A 461 8.92 -14.81 41.72
N ASP A 462 9.09 -16.10 41.78
CA ASP A 462 9.22 -16.85 43.05
C ASP A 462 10.40 -16.31 43.85
N LEU A 463 10.10 -15.46 44.84
CA LEU A 463 11.08 -14.84 45.74
C LEU A 463 11.86 -15.84 46.59
N THR A 464 11.55 -17.15 46.49
CA THR A 464 12.25 -18.22 47.24
C THR A 464 13.58 -18.66 46.59
N LYS A 465 13.95 -18.09 45.42
CA LYS A 465 15.20 -18.40 44.70
C LYS A 465 16.28 -17.34 44.78
N LEU A 466 16.15 -16.37 45.66
CA LEU A 466 17.15 -15.32 45.92
C LEU A 466 17.92 -15.53 47.25
N ASP A 467 18.08 -16.78 47.68
CA ASP A 467 19.04 -17.13 48.71
C ASP A 467 20.17 -17.93 48.06
N VAL A 468 21.27 -17.26 47.70
CA VAL A 468 22.69 -17.55 48.02
C VAL A 468 23.57 -16.46 47.38
#